data_8c3167d9f99790187fce3c29d2a92e93
#
_entry.id   8c3167d9f99790187fce3c29d2a92e93
#
_cell.length_a   1.000
_cell.length_b   1.000
_cell.length_c   1.000
_cell.angle_alpha   90.00
_cell.angle_beta   90.00
_cell.angle_gamma   90.00
#
_symmetry.space_group_name_H-M   'P 1'
#
loop_
_entity.id
_entity.type
_entity.pdbx_description
1 polymer ?
#
loop_
_entity_poly.entity_id
_entity_poly.type
_entity_poly.pdbx_seq_one_letter_code
_entity_poly.pdbx_strand_id
1 'polypeptide(L)'
;IIPPSYPVIVKPTDRSGSRAITKVESPEGLKEAISQAVEQSFEKKAIVEEYIQGAEYSVETISYQGTHTLLAITKKYTTGEPHYIEVGHLEPAPLTRELQEKVKETVFRALTALKIENGAGHSELRIDEEGNVRIIEIGSRMGGDCIGSDLVPLSTEQDFVGMVVDVAAGNPPKIKKDAEHHISAVRFIMDQKDLEKLYWIRNNHPEAIRGTVLEGDVEHCQITDSGSRPGFYILQTETMEEMNHILHRGPLENPIQIFETPVQKLRISDGQNSFYMKRDDLLPFSFGGNKVRFARKYVENMQADGYDSMVIYGNYHSNLCRILASLCNELSMPCYMIHNTEDIKESKENGNSRIIRRMNVHEIPCGKKDIADAVRRAMAELTEKGFRPYYIYGNEFGQGNEWPPMKAYEEAYEEILSWEKNSGVKLDYIFLASSTNATQSGLMAGKIKNGSDCNIAGISVSRNEKRGKEVIRNNLLEYAERFSMELPEGWEKEIFFTDGYMEGGYGAWSEPVAETIRKVYETDGVYLDMTYTGKAFHGMMEYIREKNIRGKNILFLHTGGLPLFFDFLEDERA
;
A
#
# COMPACT_ATOMS: atom_id res chain seq x y z
N ILE A 1 -25.19 -6.94 43.04
CA ILE A 1 -24.62 -5.58 43.04
C ILE A 1 -25.03 -4.94 41.72
N ILE A 2 -25.68 -3.80 41.77
CA ILE A 2 -26.01 -3.01 40.58
C ILE A 2 -24.91 -1.94 40.47
N PRO A 3 -24.16 -1.87 39.33
CA PRO A 3 -23.18 -0.82 39.13
C PRO A 3 -23.86 0.57 39.13
N PRO A 4 -23.20 1.60 39.67
CA PRO A 4 -23.75 2.96 39.70
C PRO A 4 -23.79 3.63 38.31
N SER A 5 -22.96 3.16 37.36
CA SER A 5 -22.86 3.69 36.01
C SER A 5 -22.42 2.60 35.03
N TYR A 6 -22.62 2.86 33.76
CA TYR A 6 -22.13 2.07 32.61
C TYR A 6 -21.34 2.96 31.67
N PRO A 7 -20.42 2.41 30.85
CA PRO A 7 -20.07 0.98 30.73
C PRO A 7 -19.24 0.45 31.92
N VAL A 8 -19.29 -0.88 32.13
CA VAL A 8 -18.48 -1.59 33.12
C VAL A 8 -17.69 -2.72 32.47
N ILE A 9 -16.60 -3.14 33.13
CA ILE A 9 -15.85 -4.36 32.80
C ILE A 9 -16.27 -5.46 33.80
N VAL A 10 -16.54 -6.63 33.25
CA VAL A 10 -16.76 -7.86 34.02
C VAL A 10 -15.65 -8.85 33.70
N LYS A 11 -14.96 -9.36 34.72
CA LYS A 11 -13.88 -10.33 34.56
C LYS A 11 -13.82 -11.34 35.71
N PRO A 12 -13.23 -12.55 35.50
CA PRO A 12 -12.90 -13.47 36.59
C PRO A 12 -11.91 -12.83 37.58
N THR A 13 -11.99 -13.18 38.86
CA THR A 13 -11.07 -12.65 39.88
C THR A 13 -9.69 -13.29 39.89
N ASP A 14 -9.50 -14.41 39.19
CA ASP A 14 -8.34 -15.29 39.28
C ASP A 14 -7.85 -15.87 37.92
N ARG A 15 -8.12 -15.13 36.85
CA ARG A 15 -7.66 -15.51 35.49
C ARG A 15 -6.78 -14.42 34.91
N SER A 16 -5.94 -14.81 33.93
CA SER A 16 -5.03 -13.94 33.17
C SER A 16 -5.23 -14.16 31.66
N GLY A 17 -4.61 -13.31 30.82
CA GLY A 17 -4.59 -13.47 29.37
C GLY A 17 -5.93 -13.17 28.72
N SER A 18 -6.61 -12.13 29.15
CA SER A 18 -7.88 -11.61 28.60
C SER A 18 -9.06 -12.61 28.58
N ARG A 19 -9.02 -13.66 29.43
CA ARG A 19 -10.05 -14.70 29.48
C ARG A 19 -11.33 -14.21 30.11
N ALA A 20 -12.44 -14.33 29.37
CA ALA A 20 -13.79 -13.95 29.80
C ALA A 20 -13.90 -12.52 30.36
N ILE A 21 -13.15 -11.59 29.77
CA ILE A 21 -13.30 -10.15 29.98
C ILE A 21 -14.40 -9.67 29.06
N THR A 22 -15.40 -8.98 29.61
CA THR A 22 -16.52 -8.45 28.83
C THR A 22 -16.82 -7.01 29.23
N LYS A 23 -16.83 -6.10 28.26
CA LYS A 23 -17.38 -4.75 28.43
C LYS A 23 -18.88 -4.81 28.31
N VAL A 24 -19.58 -4.25 29.29
CA VAL A 24 -21.04 -4.25 29.37
C VAL A 24 -21.54 -2.81 29.33
N GLU A 25 -22.28 -2.48 28.28
CA GLU A 25 -22.77 -1.12 28.02
C GLU A 25 -24.06 -0.77 28.75
N SER A 26 -24.82 -1.79 29.20
CA SER A 26 -26.14 -1.60 29.84
C SER A 26 -26.49 -2.74 30.81
N PRO A 27 -27.49 -2.55 31.69
CA PRO A 27 -27.87 -3.57 32.65
C PRO A 27 -28.27 -4.93 32.07
N GLU A 28 -28.77 -4.95 30.84
CA GLU A 28 -29.31 -6.14 30.18
C GLU A 28 -28.26 -7.23 29.98
N GLY A 29 -27.00 -6.84 29.59
CA GLY A 29 -25.89 -7.77 29.38
C GLY A 29 -25.17 -8.22 30.65
N LEU A 30 -25.40 -7.55 31.79
CA LEU A 30 -24.60 -7.75 33.00
C LEU A 30 -24.66 -9.15 33.55
N LYS A 31 -25.87 -9.74 33.59
CA LYS A 31 -26.07 -11.07 34.16
C LYS A 31 -25.35 -12.17 33.38
N GLU A 32 -25.36 -12.07 32.06
CA GLU A 32 -24.68 -13.01 31.18
C GLU A 32 -23.15 -12.90 31.31
N ALA A 33 -22.63 -11.69 31.30
CA ALA A 33 -21.19 -11.43 31.46
C ALA A 33 -20.68 -11.96 32.82
N ILE A 34 -21.43 -11.74 33.92
CA ILE A 34 -21.10 -12.30 35.24
C ILE A 34 -21.10 -13.83 35.20
N SER A 35 -22.09 -14.46 34.57
CA SER A 35 -22.18 -15.92 34.49
C SER A 35 -20.95 -16.50 33.74
N GLN A 36 -20.58 -15.90 32.63
CA GLN A 36 -19.40 -16.32 31.86
C GLN A 36 -18.10 -16.14 32.67
N ALA A 37 -17.92 -15.02 33.32
CA ALA A 37 -16.75 -14.76 34.16
C ALA A 37 -16.66 -15.74 35.35
N VAL A 38 -17.75 -16.02 36.02
CA VAL A 38 -17.82 -17.00 37.12
C VAL A 38 -17.53 -18.41 36.64
N GLU A 39 -18.01 -18.80 35.45
CA GLU A 39 -17.77 -20.12 34.89
C GLU A 39 -16.28 -20.35 34.67
N GLN A 40 -15.58 -19.34 34.15
CA GLN A 40 -14.13 -19.38 33.85
C GLN A 40 -13.25 -19.21 35.10
N SER A 41 -13.75 -18.62 36.17
CA SER A 41 -13.02 -18.44 37.43
C SER A 41 -12.78 -19.76 38.16
N PHE A 42 -11.59 -19.98 38.71
CA PHE A 42 -11.30 -21.11 39.60
C PHE A 42 -12.09 -21.01 40.93
N GLU A 43 -12.10 -19.79 41.52
CA GLU A 43 -12.83 -19.50 42.76
C GLU A 43 -14.34 -19.29 42.55
N LYS A 44 -14.83 -19.36 41.31
CA LYS A 44 -16.23 -19.11 40.95
C LYS A 44 -16.70 -17.71 41.37
N LYS A 45 -15.83 -16.71 41.12
CA LYS A 45 -16.09 -15.31 41.41
C LYS A 45 -15.84 -14.44 40.21
N ALA A 46 -16.60 -13.35 40.09
CA ALA A 46 -16.36 -12.30 39.10
C ALA A 46 -16.24 -10.96 39.81
N ILE A 47 -15.45 -10.04 39.20
CA ILE A 47 -15.39 -8.65 39.59
C ILE A 47 -16.08 -7.80 38.51
N VAL A 48 -16.76 -6.74 38.95
CA VAL A 48 -17.40 -5.74 38.09
C VAL A 48 -16.77 -4.40 38.41
N GLU A 49 -16.14 -3.79 37.45
CA GLU A 49 -15.37 -2.57 37.62
C GLU A 49 -15.87 -1.48 36.66
N GLU A 50 -15.62 -0.22 36.99
CA GLU A 50 -15.80 0.91 36.08
C GLU A 50 -14.95 0.70 34.83
N TYR A 51 -15.50 0.93 33.65
CA TYR A 51 -14.72 0.97 32.43
C TYR A 51 -13.87 2.23 32.37
N ILE A 52 -12.55 2.08 32.44
CA ILE A 52 -11.60 3.17 32.34
C ILE A 52 -11.27 3.41 30.86
N GLN A 53 -11.58 4.61 30.36
CA GLN A 53 -11.21 5.03 29.02
C GLN A 53 -9.70 5.35 28.91
N GLY A 54 -9.16 5.31 27.69
CA GLY A 54 -7.80 5.70 27.38
C GLY A 54 -6.93 4.59 26.83
N ALA A 55 -5.72 4.95 26.46
CA ALA A 55 -4.70 4.03 25.97
C ALA A 55 -4.13 3.19 27.12
N GLU A 56 -3.83 1.93 26.82
CA GLU A 56 -3.38 0.96 27.83
C GLU A 56 -1.86 0.86 27.87
N TYR A 57 -1.33 0.79 29.08
CA TYR A 57 0.11 0.69 29.38
C TYR A 57 0.35 -0.30 30.49
N SER A 58 1.58 -0.85 30.55
CA SER A 58 2.08 -1.54 31.74
C SER A 58 3.38 -0.92 32.24
N VAL A 59 3.67 -1.14 33.49
CA VAL A 59 4.83 -0.59 34.20
C VAL A 59 5.55 -1.72 34.93
N GLU A 60 6.81 -1.94 34.56
CA GLU A 60 7.66 -2.92 35.20
C GLU A 60 8.50 -2.24 36.29
N THR A 61 8.48 -2.81 37.49
CA THR A 61 9.22 -2.30 38.65
C THR A 61 9.94 -3.42 39.38
N ILE A 62 11.01 -3.07 40.07
CA ILE A 62 11.64 -3.93 41.10
C ILE A 62 11.60 -3.20 42.42
N SER A 63 11.16 -3.90 43.47
CA SER A 63 11.11 -3.38 44.85
C SER A 63 12.10 -4.12 45.71
N TYR A 64 12.79 -3.39 46.61
CA TYR A 64 13.67 -3.95 47.61
C TYR A 64 13.59 -3.13 48.89
N GLN A 65 13.20 -3.78 50.00
CA GLN A 65 13.02 -3.15 51.31
C GLN A 65 12.12 -1.91 51.26
N GLY A 66 11.03 -1.99 50.52
CA GLY A 66 10.07 -0.89 50.37
C GLY A 66 10.49 0.25 49.43
N THR A 67 11.68 0.16 48.83
CA THR A 67 12.14 1.11 47.82
C THR A 67 11.80 0.57 46.45
N HIS A 68 11.06 1.34 45.65
CA HIS A 68 10.63 0.97 44.31
C HIS A 68 11.51 1.59 43.22
N THR A 69 11.89 0.82 42.23
CA THR A 69 12.64 1.28 41.05
C THR A 69 11.83 1.02 39.82
N LEU A 70 11.58 2.06 39.00
CA LEU A 70 10.97 1.92 37.68
C LEU A 70 12.01 1.35 36.71
N LEU A 71 11.66 0.30 36.02
CA LEU A 71 12.48 -0.30 34.95
C LEU A 71 12.00 0.16 33.59
N ALA A 72 10.70 0.00 33.29
CA ALA A 72 10.16 0.35 31.99
C ALA A 72 8.67 0.73 32.05
N ILE A 73 8.22 1.49 31.05
CA ILE A 73 6.81 1.73 30.74
C ILE A 73 6.56 1.21 29.34
N THR A 74 5.63 0.28 29.19
CA THR A 74 5.30 -0.42 27.94
C THR A 74 3.96 0.04 27.42
N LYS A 75 3.84 0.38 26.13
CA LYS A 75 2.58 0.60 25.43
C LYS A 75 1.98 -0.74 25.05
N LYS A 76 0.74 -0.99 25.42
CA LYS A 76 -0.01 -2.20 25.04
C LYS A 76 -0.93 -1.91 23.86
N TYR A 77 -1.00 -2.84 22.92
CA TYR A 77 -1.91 -2.82 21.78
C TYR A 77 -2.82 -4.04 21.86
N THR A 78 -4.13 -3.84 21.71
CA THR A 78 -5.12 -4.90 21.79
C THR A 78 -6.05 -4.89 20.58
N THR A 79 -6.80 -5.97 20.39
CA THR A 79 -7.87 -6.05 19.37
C THR A 79 -8.99 -5.04 19.62
N GLY A 80 -9.06 -4.45 20.81
CA GLY A 80 -10.24 -3.70 21.23
C GLY A 80 -11.43 -4.60 21.59
N GLU A 81 -12.61 -4.01 21.57
CA GLU A 81 -13.86 -4.71 21.88
C GLU A 81 -14.10 -5.88 20.92
N PRO A 82 -14.71 -6.97 21.36
CA PRO A 82 -15.21 -7.22 22.71
C PRO A 82 -14.21 -7.89 23.66
N HIS A 83 -13.05 -8.40 23.19
CA HIS A 83 -12.22 -9.33 23.93
C HIS A 83 -10.88 -8.76 24.45
N TYR A 84 -10.45 -7.63 23.93
CA TYR A 84 -9.20 -6.93 24.33
C TYR A 84 -7.94 -7.83 24.36
N ILE A 85 -7.84 -8.74 23.36
CA ILE A 85 -6.68 -9.65 23.25
C ILE A 85 -5.46 -8.83 22.79
N GLU A 86 -4.31 -9.02 23.43
CA GLU A 86 -3.08 -8.32 23.10
C GLU A 86 -2.56 -8.73 21.72
N VAL A 87 -2.32 -7.73 20.84
CA VAL A 87 -1.73 -7.89 19.51
C VAL A 87 -0.26 -7.46 19.46
N GLY A 88 0.22 -6.81 20.52
CA GLY A 88 1.63 -6.43 20.63
C GLY A 88 1.92 -5.43 21.74
N HIS A 89 3.21 -5.23 21.99
CA HIS A 89 3.74 -4.29 22.98
C HIS A 89 4.91 -3.50 22.40
N LEU A 90 5.13 -2.30 22.89
CA LEU A 90 6.21 -1.40 22.48
C LEU A 90 6.84 -0.75 23.71
N GLU A 91 8.15 -0.82 23.82
CA GLU A 91 8.93 -0.30 24.94
C GLU A 91 10.18 0.45 24.42
N PRO A 92 10.47 1.66 24.96
CA PRO A 92 9.65 2.40 25.91
C PRO A 92 8.37 2.94 25.30
N ALA A 93 7.34 3.13 26.12
CA ALA A 93 6.11 3.78 25.69
C ALA A 93 6.39 5.23 25.22
N PRO A 94 5.79 5.69 24.11
CA PRO A 94 5.99 7.04 23.58
C PRO A 94 5.22 8.09 24.40
N LEU A 95 5.61 8.28 25.65
CA LEU A 95 5.03 9.23 26.59
C LEU A 95 5.95 10.45 26.78
N THR A 96 5.35 11.62 27.03
CA THR A 96 6.10 12.79 27.47
C THR A 96 6.73 12.55 28.84
N ARG A 97 7.83 13.23 29.13
CA ARG A 97 8.51 13.10 30.43
C ARG A 97 7.59 13.42 31.62
N GLU A 98 6.69 14.37 31.47
CA GLU A 98 5.70 14.73 32.48
C GLU A 98 4.74 13.55 32.78
N LEU A 99 4.23 12.90 31.73
CA LEU A 99 3.38 11.72 31.88
C LEU A 99 4.13 10.53 32.48
N GLN A 100 5.40 10.32 32.11
CA GLN A 100 6.22 9.25 32.68
C GLN A 100 6.38 9.42 34.20
N GLU A 101 6.68 10.65 34.68
CA GLU A 101 6.77 10.92 36.12
C GLU A 101 5.42 10.74 36.82
N LYS A 102 4.31 11.18 36.24
CA LYS A 102 2.96 10.98 36.79
C LYS A 102 2.60 9.49 36.90
N VAL A 103 2.94 8.69 35.89
CA VAL A 103 2.78 7.22 35.90
C VAL A 103 3.60 6.61 37.03
N LYS A 104 4.87 6.93 37.11
CA LYS A 104 5.81 6.46 38.15
C LYS A 104 5.28 6.77 39.55
N GLU A 105 4.92 8.03 39.85
CA GLU A 105 4.38 8.44 41.12
C GLU A 105 3.09 7.66 41.48
N THR A 106 2.19 7.50 40.52
CA THR A 106 0.91 6.78 40.70
C THR A 106 1.19 5.32 41.06
N VAL A 107 2.07 4.65 40.30
CA VAL A 107 2.43 3.24 40.55
C VAL A 107 3.16 3.07 41.88
N PHE A 108 4.15 3.91 42.20
CA PHE A 108 4.89 3.78 43.45
C PHE A 108 3.99 3.98 44.67
N ARG A 109 3.07 4.92 44.65
CA ARG A 109 2.06 5.11 45.70
C ARG A 109 1.18 3.87 45.87
N ALA A 110 0.78 3.23 44.77
CA ALA A 110 -0.04 2.03 44.82
C ALA A 110 0.72 0.82 45.37
N LEU A 111 1.99 0.61 44.93
CA LEU A 111 2.86 -0.45 45.45
C LEU A 111 3.09 -0.29 46.96
N THR A 112 3.34 0.94 47.43
CA THR A 112 3.50 1.26 48.86
C THR A 112 2.20 0.97 49.64
N ALA A 113 1.04 1.39 49.09
CA ALA A 113 -0.26 1.15 49.73
C ALA A 113 -0.60 -0.35 49.86
N LEU A 114 -0.18 -1.14 48.87
CA LEU A 114 -0.32 -2.60 48.84
C LEU A 114 0.74 -3.32 49.68
N LYS A 115 1.70 -2.58 50.29
CA LYS A 115 2.83 -3.11 51.09
C LYS A 115 3.67 -4.12 50.28
N ILE A 116 3.91 -3.84 49.01
CA ILE A 116 4.83 -4.61 48.17
C ILE A 116 6.26 -4.11 48.49
N GLU A 117 6.97 -4.85 49.30
CA GLU A 117 8.30 -4.44 49.80
C GLU A 117 9.46 -5.04 48.99
N ASN A 118 9.27 -6.26 48.43
CA ASN A 118 10.33 -6.99 47.76
C ASN A 118 9.76 -7.74 46.54
N GLY A 119 10.53 -7.72 45.42
CA GLY A 119 10.19 -8.47 44.22
C GLY A 119 9.78 -7.60 43.04
N ALA A 120 9.43 -8.28 41.96
CA ALA A 120 8.91 -7.63 40.75
C ALA A 120 7.50 -7.09 40.93
N GLY A 121 7.17 -6.02 40.21
CA GLY A 121 5.81 -5.50 40.08
C GLY A 121 5.49 -5.23 38.62
N HIS A 122 4.34 -5.70 38.19
CA HIS A 122 3.73 -5.43 36.90
C HIS A 122 2.39 -4.71 37.14
N SER A 123 2.33 -3.44 36.75
CA SER A 123 1.17 -2.60 36.97
C SER A 123 0.52 -2.23 35.64
N GLU A 124 -0.72 -2.61 35.42
CA GLU A 124 -1.51 -2.24 34.24
C GLU A 124 -2.32 -0.97 34.53
N LEU A 125 -2.35 -0.05 33.56
CA LEU A 125 -3.02 1.24 33.72
C LEU A 125 -3.52 1.78 32.38
N ARG A 126 -4.46 2.73 32.45
CA ARG A 126 -4.87 3.52 31.29
C ARG A 126 -4.62 5.00 31.53
N ILE A 127 -4.30 5.67 30.40
CA ILE A 127 -4.10 7.12 30.34
C ILE A 127 -5.12 7.66 29.35
N ASP A 128 -6.02 8.53 29.84
CA ASP A 128 -7.02 9.20 29.01
C ASP A 128 -6.45 10.40 28.24
N GLU A 129 -7.27 11.06 27.43
CA GLU A 129 -6.85 12.20 26.61
C GLU A 129 -6.44 13.44 27.44
N GLU A 130 -6.98 13.58 28.66
CA GLU A 130 -6.59 14.62 29.62
C GLU A 130 -5.31 14.29 30.39
N GLY A 131 -4.71 13.12 30.16
CA GLY A 131 -3.49 12.64 30.84
C GLY A 131 -3.75 12.17 32.28
N ASN A 132 -4.98 11.73 32.62
CA ASN A 132 -5.26 11.09 33.88
C ASN A 132 -4.79 9.63 33.86
N VAL A 133 -4.00 9.25 34.88
CA VAL A 133 -3.46 7.91 35.04
C VAL A 133 -4.34 7.14 36.00
N ARG A 134 -4.91 6.00 35.56
CA ARG A 134 -5.76 5.11 36.38
C ARG A 134 -5.28 3.68 36.28
N ILE A 135 -5.03 3.06 37.45
CA ILE A 135 -4.57 1.68 37.56
C ILE A 135 -5.74 0.73 37.30
N ILE A 136 -5.48 -0.32 36.50
CA ILE A 136 -6.39 -1.41 36.20
C ILE A 136 -6.08 -2.59 37.13
N GLU A 137 -4.81 -2.99 37.21
CA GLU A 137 -4.36 -4.17 37.94
C GLU A 137 -2.91 -4.03 38.38
N ILE A 138 -2.54 -4.64 39.51
CA ILE A 138 -1.15 -4.77 39.95
C ILE A 138 -0.88 -6.23 40.31
N GLY A 139 0.08 -6.83 39.60
CA GLY A 139 0.62 -8.15 39.88
C GLY A 139 1.99 -8.07 40.52
N SER A 140 2.20 -8.75 41.67
CA SER A 140 3.50 -8.89 42.31
C SER A 140 4.36 -9.93 41.59
N ARG A 141 4.58 -9.74 40.31
CA ARG A 141 5.33 -10.59 39.38
C ARG A 141 5.86 -9.76 38.21
N MET A 142 6.72 -10.35 37.42
CA MET A 142 7.12 -9.78 36.12
C MET A 142 5.95 -9.79 35.12
N GLY A 143 5.94 -8.85 34.20
CA GLY A 143 5.04 -8.84 33.06
C GLY A 143 5.17 -10.11 32.22
N GLY A 144 4.02 -10.63 31.75
CA GLY A 144 3.96 -11.71 30.77
C GLY A 144 4.20 -11.22 29.34
N ASP A 145 3.83 -12.05 28.35
CA ASP A 145 3.85 -11.67 26.94
C ASP A 145 5.18 -11.06 26.47
N CYS A 146 6.30 -11.66 26.92
CA CYS A 146 7.68 -11.21 26.65
C CYS A 146 8.06 -9.85 27.26
N ILE A 147 7.18 -9.16 28.00
CA ILE A 147 7.50 -7.82 28.55
C ILE A 147 8.68 -7.93 29.51
N GLY A 148 8.53 -8.69 30.60
CA GLY A 148 9.55 -8.74 31.64
C GLY A 148 10.80 -9.52 31.26
N SER A 149 10.67 -10.59 30.47
CA SER A 149 11.75 -11.49 30.08
C SER A 149 12.60 -10.97 28.92
N ASP A 150 11.98 -10.25 27.98
CA ASP A 150 12.60 -9.90 26.71
C ASP A 150 12.60 -8.39 26.46
N LEU A 151 11.47 -7.68 26.54
CA LEU A 151 11.41 -6.27 26.18
C LEU A 151 12.20 -5.40 27.14
N VAL A 152 12.07 -5.60 28.47
CA VAL A 152 12.84 -4.84 29.47
C VAL A 152 14.36 -4.99 29.26
N PRO A 153 14.93 -6.21 29.16
CA PRO A 153 16.35 -6.32 28.87
C PRO A 153 16.77 -5.71 27.54
N LEU A 154 15.97 -5.88 26.49
CA LEU A 154 16.29 -5.35 25.16
C LEU A 154 16.20 -3.83 25.07
N SER A 155 15.29 -3.19 25.79
CA SER A 155 15.12 -1.73 25.74
C SER A 155 15.99 -0.98 26.74
N THR A 156 16.33 -1.59 27.90
CA THR A 156 16.98 -0.91 29.03
C THR A 156 18.32 -1.51 29.45
N GLU A 157 18.74 -2.61 28.83
CA GLU A 157 19.90 -3.43 29.22
C GLU A 157 19.88 -3.89 30.69
N GLN A 158 18.72 -3.86 31.36
CA GLN A 158 18.57 -4.33 32.72
C GLN A 158 18.28 -5.84 32.75
N ASP A 159 19.05 -6.59 33.52
CA ASP A 159 18.77 -8.01 33.77
C ASP A 159 17.63 -8.16 34.80
N PHE A 160 16.40 -7.97 34.35
CA PHE A 160 15.24 -7.99 35.23
C PHE A 160 15.01 -9.36 35.90
N VAL A 161 15.27 -10.45 35.21
CA VAL A 161 15.19 -11.81 35.78
C VAL A 161 16.24 -11.98 36.88
N GLY A 162 17.48 -11.57 36.61
CA GLY A 162 18.55 -11.59 37.61
C GLY A 162 18.24 -10.74 38.84
N MET A 163 17.65 -9.55 38.65
CA MET A 163 17.22 -8.69 39.77
C MET A 163 16.14 -9.38 40.63
N VAL A 164 15.20 -10.08 40.04
CA VAL A 164 14.17 -10.82 40.80
C VAL A 164 14.82 -11.93 41.61
N VAL A 165 15.79 -12.66 41.05
CA VAL A 165 16.56 -13.70 41.75
C VAL A 165 17.38 -13.10 42.88
N ASP A 166 18.08 -11.98 42.66
CA ASP A 166 18.85 -11.29 43.72
C ASP A 166 17.94 -10.89 44.90
N VAL A 167 16.79 -10.27 44.61
CA VAL A 167 15.83 -9.87 45.67
C VAL A 167 15.25 -11.08 46.41
N ALA A 168 14.91 -12.16 45.69
CA ALA A 168 14.43 -13.40 46.32
C ALA A 168 15.49 -14.05 47.22
N ALA A 169 16.77 -13.88 46.90
CA ALA A 169 17.90 -14.34 47.71
C ALA A 169 18.24 -13.38 48.88
N GLY A 170 17.48 -12.28 49.04
CA GLY A 170 17.71 -11.27 50.08
C GLY A 170 18.78 -10.23 49.74
N ASN A 171 19.23 -10.19 48.49
CA ASN A 171 20.24 -9.24 48.02
C ASN A 171 19.60 -8.02 47.32
N PRO A 172 20.23 -6.84 47.34
CA PRO A 172 19.76 -5.71 46.56
C PRO A 172 19.86 -5.99 45.05
N PRO A 173 18.90 -5.52 44.26
CA PRO A 173 18.93 -5.71 42.81
C PRO A 173 20.10 -4.94 42.17
N LYS A 174 20.77 -5.54 41.21
CA LYS A 174 21.89 -4.93 40.49
C LYS A 174 21.38 -4.08 39.32
N ILE A 175 21.29 -2.78 39.53
CA ILE A 175 20.84 -1.82 38.53
C ILE A 175 22.06 -1.31 37.74
N LYS A 176 22.02 -1.50 36.39
CA LYS A 176 23.03 -0.96 35.47
C LYS A 176 22.80 0.54 35.29
N LYS A 177 23.72 1.40 35.72
CA LYS A 177 23.56 2.86 35.70
C LYS A 177 23.84 3.50 34.35
N ASP A 178 24.77 2.93 33.59
CA ASP A 178 25.21 3.42 32.28
C ASP A 178 24.60 2.55 31.15
N ALA A 179 23.33 2.21 31.27
CA ALA A 179 22.61 1.42 30.30
C ALA A 179 22.30 2.25 29.05
N GLU A 180 22.52 1.68 27.90
CA GLU A 180 22.01 2.21 26.63
C GLU A 180 20.51 1.95 26.54
N HIS A 181 19.79 2.84 25.89
CA HIS A 181 18.36 2.71 25.70
C HIS A 181 18.05 2.45 24.23
N HIS A 182 17.40 1.33 23.99
CA HIS A 182 16.93 0.92 22.67
C HIS A 182 15.40 0.88 22.63
N ILE A 183 14.85 0.65 21.46
CA ILE A 183 13.42 0.43 21.28
C ILE A 183 13.18 -1.06 21.07
N SER A 184 12.32 -1.66 21.87
CA SER A 184 11.93 -3.06 21.70
C SER A 184 10.42 -3.21 21.49
N ALA A 185 10.01 -4.19 20.73
CA ALA A 185 8.61 -4.50 20.52
C ALA A 185 8.39 -6.00 20.38
N VAL A 186 7.22 -6.47 20.83
CA VAL A 186 6.70 -7.79 20.47
C VAL A 186 5.44 -7.60 19.65
N ARG A 187 5.26 -8.44 18.61
CA ARG A 187 4.04 -8.55 17.83
C ARG A 187 3.57 -9.99 17.84
N PHE A 188 2.30 -10.17 18.14
CA PHE A 188 1.66 -11.48 18.11
C PHE A 188 1.09 -11.72 16.72
N ILE A 189 1.23 -12.95 16.25
CA ILE A 189 0.66 -13.38 14.96
C ILE A 189 -0.79 -13.73 15.22
N MET A 190 -1.70 -12.97 14.63
CA MET A 190 -3.15 -13.15 14.79
C MET A 190 -3.77 -13.81 13.54
N ASP A 191 -3.19 -13.56 12.37
CA ASP A 191 -3.68 -14.05 11.09
C ASP A 191 -2.55 -14.20 10.07
N GLN A 192 -2.92 -14.55 8.84
CA GLN A 192 -1.97 -14.72 7.73
C GLN A 192 -1.23 -13.42 7.39
N LYS A 193 -1.84 -12.25 7.57
CA LYS A 193 -1.19 -10.96 7.29
C LYS A 193 -0.04 -10.67 8.26
N ASP A 194 -0.20 -11.02 9.53
CA ASP A 194 0.87 -10.88 10.52
C ASP A 194 2.04 -11.82 10.20
N LEU A 195 1.76 -13.02 9.69
CA LEU A 195 2.79 -13.95 9.23
C LEU A 195 3.53 -13.41 7.99
N GLU A 196 2.82 -12.86 7.01
CA GLU A 196 3.39 -12.20 5.84
C GLU A 196 4.24 -10.99 6.26
N LYS A 197 3.78 -10.23 7.26
CA LYS A 197 4.53 -9.14 7.87
C LYS A 197 5.85 -9.62 8.47
N LEU A 198 5.84 -10.72 9.22
CA LEU A 198 7.07 -11.32 9.75
C LEU A 198 8.04 -11.72 8.64
N TYR A 199 7.56 -12.35 7.57
CA TYR A 199 8.41 -12.73 6.43
C TYR A 199 8.97 -11.49 5.71
N TRP A 200 8.18 -10.45 5.57
CA TRP A 200 8.65 -9.18 5.04
C TRP A 200 9.77 -8.58 5.91
N ILE A 201 9.60 -8.56 7.24
CA ILE A 201 10.65 -8.08 8.16
C ILE A 201 11.91 -8.94 8.04
N ARG A 202 11.79 -10.26 7.97
CA ARG A 202 12.94 -11.16 7.80
C ARG A 202 13.74 -10.87 6.53
N ASN A 203 13.07 -10.50 5.47
CA ASN A 203 13.71 -10.22 4.18
C ASN A 203 14.31 -8.82 4.09
N ASN A 204 13.73 -7.83 4.79
CA ASN A 204 14.10 -6.42 4.61
C ASN A 204 14.82 -5.82 5.85
N HIS A 205 14.57 -6.35 7.04
CA HIS A 205 15.10 -5.86 8.32
C HIS A 205 15.50 -7.03 9.25
N PRO A 206 16.31 -8.02 8.77
CA PRO A 206 16.68 -9.19 9.57
C PRO A 206 17.44 -8.80 10.84
N GLU A 207 18.17 -7.69 10.83
CA GLU A 207 18.93 -7.14 11.95
C GLU A 207 18.05 -6.69 13.11
N ALA A 208 16.79 -6.35 12.86
CA ALA A 208 15.85 -5.93 13.90
C ALA A 208 15.24 -7.10 14.67
N ILE A 209 15.27 -8.33 14.14
CA ILE A 209 14.65 -9.50 14.77
C ILE A 209 15.53 -10.05 15.88
N ARG A 210 14.96 -10.18 17.09
CA ARG A 210 15.63 -10.77 18.28
C ARG A 210 15.08 -12.14 18.65
N GLY A 211 13.86 -12.44 18.29
CA GLY A 211 13.23 -13.74 18.55
C GLY A 211 12.00 -13.96 17.68
N THR A 212 11.69 -15.22 17.44
CA THR A 212 10.47 -15.62 16.75
C THR A 212 10.02 -16.98 17.27
N VAL A 213 8.73 -17.08 17.58
CA VAL A 213 8.07 -18.34 17.92
C VAL A 213 6.86 -18.50 17.01
N LEU A 214 6.70 -19.66 16.40
CA LEU A 214 5.56 -20.04 15.59
C LEU A 214 5.26 -21.50 15.86
N GLU A 215 4.21 -21.79 16.60
CA GLU A 215 3.85 -23.13 17.10
C GLU A 215 2.50 -23.63 16.59
N GLY A 216 1.68 -22.75 16.00
CA GLY A 216 0.33 -23.02 15.54
C GLY A 216 0.13 -22.94 14.03
N ASP A 217 -0.98 -23.49 13.56
CA ASP A 217 -1.49 -23.28 12.21
C ASP A 217 -2.23 -21.96 12.12
N VAL A 218 -1.61 -20.98 11.47
CA VAL A 218 -2.13 -19.61 11.35
C VAL A 218 -3.41 -19.56 10.52
N GLU A 219 -3.54 -20.43 9.52
CA GLU A 219 -4.68 -20.42 8.59
C GLU A 219 -5.98 -20.91 9.24
N HIS A 220 -5.88 -21.84 10.19
CA HIS A 220 -7.04 -22.47 10.82
C HIS A 220 -7.19 -22.13 12.31
N CYS A 221 -6.39 -21.21 12.85
CA CYS A 221 -6.39 -20.84 14.25
C CYS A 221 -7.61 -19.99 14.61
N GLN A 222 -8.31 -20.36 15.71
CA GLN A 222 -9.33 -19.52 16.35
C GLN A 222 -8.75 -18.90 17.61
N ILE A 223 -8.54 -17.58 17.57
CA ILE A 223 -7.99 -16.84 18.69
C ILE A 223 -9.12 -16.37 19.61
N THR A 224 -9.14 -16.92 20.81
CA THR A 224 -10.17 -16.64 21.85
C THR A 224 -9.59 -15.94 23.07
N ASP A 225 -8.29 -16.04 23.29
CA ASP A 225 -7.54 -15.42 24.38
C ASP A 225 -6.05 -15.28 24.01
N SER A 226 -5.26 -14.67 24.86
CA SER A 226 -3.82 -14.45 24.63
C SER A 226 -3.00 -15.76 24.54
N GLY A 227 -3.49 -16.85 25.08
CA GLY A 227 -2.81 -18.16 25.03
C GLY A 227 -3.09 -18.96 23.76
N SER A 228 -4.09 -18.58 22.95
CA SER A 228 -4.48 -19.26 21.71
C SER A 228 -3.81 -18.66 20.46
N ARG A 229 -2.97 -17.65 20.61
CA ARG A 229 -2.21 -17.02 19.50
C ARG A 229 -1.17 -18.01 18.96
N PRO A 230 -1.05 -18.20 17.63
CA PRO A 230 -0.16 -19.20 17.03
C PRO A 230 1.34 -18.86 17.11
N GLY A 231 1.69 -17.59 17.42
CA GLY A 231 3.08 -17.20 17.54
C GLY A 231 3.30 -15.73 17.79
N PHE A 232 4.57 -15.35 17.84
CA PHE A 232 5.00 -13.96 17.98
C PHE A 232 6.41 -13.74 17.43
N TYR A 233 6.77 -12.47 17.27
CA TYR A 233 8.15 -12.06 16.99
C TYR A 233 8.54 -10.84 17.81
N ILE A 234 9.82 -10.77 18.15
CA ILE A 234 10.42 -9.71 18.97
C ILE A 234 11.38 -8.91 18.12
N LEU A 235 11.26 -7.60 18.19
CA LEU A 235 12.06 -6.62 17.46
C LEU A 235 12.86 -5.73 18.42
N GLN A 236 14.02 -5.27 17.96
CA GLN A 236 14.80 -4.21 18.61
C GLN A 236 15.38 -3.29 17.54
N THR A 237 15.33 -1.98 17.78
CA THR A 237 15.95 -0.94 16.95
C THR A 237 16.64 0.11 17.82
N GLU A 238 17.49 0.92 17.21
CA GLU A 238 18.16 2.03 17.90
C GLU A 238 17.22 3.21 18.14
N THR A 239 16.27 3.44 17.23
CA THR A 239 15.38 4.60 17.27
C THR A 239 13.91 4.23 17.14
N MET A 240 13.04 5.10 17.71
CA MET A 240 11.58 4.97 17.55
C MET A 240 11.15 5.16 16.08
N GLU A 241 11.90 5.94 15.30
CA GLU A 241 11.62 6.15 13.88
C GLU A 241 11.81 4.85 13.09
N GLU A 242 12.91 4.13 13.31
CA GLU A 242 13.16 2.80 12.72
C GLU A 242 12.08 1.79 13.14
N MET A 243 11.75 1.73 14.43
CA MET A 243 10.70 0.83 14.92
C MET A 243 9.36 1.14 14.26
N ASN A 244 8.96 2.41 14.18
CA ASN A 244 7.73 2.81 13.51
C ASN A 244 7.78 2.49 12.01
N HIS A 245 8.93 2.69 11.37
CA HIS A 245 9.14 2.30 9.98
C HIS A 245 8.86 0.81 9.78
N ILE A 246 9.46 -0.05 10.59
CA ILE A 246 9.27 -1.50 10.53
C ILE A 246 7.82 -1.89 10.85
N LEU A 247 7.22 -1.34 11.89
CA LEU A 247 5.90 -1.75 12.36
C LEU A 247 4.75 -1.30 11.43
N HIS A 248 4.84 -0.09 10.86
CA HIS A 248 3.78 0.47 10.03
C HIS A 248 3.93 0.15 8.54
N ARG A 249 5.04 -0.47 8.13
CA ARG A 249 5.22 -0.97 6.77
C ARG A 249 5.05 -2.48 6.72
N GLY A 250 4.69 -2.95 5.57
CA GLY A 250 4.45 -4.36 5.33
C GLY A 250 4.56 -4.69 3.86
N PRO A 251 4.30 -5.92 3.45
CA PRO A 251 4.12 -6.25 2.05
C PRO A 251 3.07 -5.29 1.47
N LEU A 252 3.41 -4.69 0.33
CA LEU A 252 2.49 -3.83 -0.40
C LEU A 252 1.30 -4.68 -0.83
N GLU A 253 0.11 -4.40 -0.30
CA GLU A 253 -1.12 -4.97 -0.86
C GLU A 253 -1.46 -4.20 -2.14
N ASN A 254 -1.61 -4.91 -3.26
CA ASN A 254 -1.98 -4.27 -4.51
C ASN A 254 -3.48 -3.92 -4.50
N PRO A 255 -3.88 -2.64 -4.38
CA PRO A 255 -5.29 -2.25 -4.30
C PRO A 255 -5.99 -2.34 -5.65
N ILE A 256 -5.24 -2.49 -6.75
CA ILE A 256 -5.77 -2.43 -8.09
C ILE A 256 -6.28 -3.79 -8.51
N GLN A 257 -7.60 -3.92 -8.60
CA GLN A 257 -8.26 -5.06 -9.20
C GLN A 257 -8.50 -4.79 -10.69
N ILE A 258 -8.07 -5.71 -11.55
CA ILE A 258 -8.32 -5.65 -12.99
C ILE A 258 -9.42 -6.65 -13.34
N PHE A 259 -10.42 -6.14 -14.03
CA PHE A 259 -11.49 -6.93 -14.63
C PHE A 259 -11.32 -6.96 -16.15
N GLU A 260 -11.82 -8.00 -16.79
CA GLU A 260 -11.93 -8.02 -18.24
C GLU A 260 -12.82 -6.84 -18.69
N THR A 261 -12.23 -5.89 -19.42
CA THR A 261 -12.98 -4.72 -19.87
C THR A 261 -13.84 -5.05 -21.08
N PRO A 262 -15.06 -4.50 -21.17
CA PRO A 262 -15.98 -4.85 -22.25
C PRO A 262 -15.47 -4.38 -23.62
N VAL A 263 -15.82 -5.13 -24.65
CA VAL A 263 -15.71 -4.71 -26.04
C VAL A 263 -17.08 -4.31 -26.55
N GLN A 264 -17.25 -3.03 -26.82
CA GLN A 264 -18.49 -2.43 -27.31
C GLN A 264 -18.49 -2.34 -28.85
N LYS A 265 -19.54 -2.82 -29.51
CA LYS A 265 -19.74 -2.51 -30.92
C LYS A 265 -20.20 -1.05 -31.05
N LEU A 266 -19.53 -0.27 -31.90
CA LEU A 266 -19.87 1.12 -32.12
C LEU A 266 -20.97 1.29 -33.16
N ARG A 267 -21.78 2.34 -33.00
CA ARG A 267 -22.80 2.77 -33.99
C ARG A 267 -22.21 3.71 -35.05
N ILE A 268 -21.10 4.40 -34.68
CA ILE A 268 -20.35 5.17 -35.68
C ILE A 268 -19.91 4.26 -36.82
N SER A 269 -20.09 4.71 -38.05
CA SER A 269 -19.91 3.86 -39.24
C SER A 269 -19.34 4.67 -40.40
N ASP A 270 -18.51 4.03 -41.21
CA ASP A 270 -18.05 4.49 -42.53
C ASP A 270 -18.88 3.81 -43.67
N GLY A 271 -19.89 3.04 -43.30
CA GLY A 271 -20.73 2.29 -44.23
C GLY A 271 -20.12 1.02 -44.83
N GLN A 272 -18.89 0.64 -44.44
CA GLN A 272 -18.13 -0.45 -45.05
C GLN A 272 -17.47 -1.40 -44.03
N ASN A 273 -17.12 -0.92 -42.86
CA ASN A 273 -16.41 -1.67 -41.82
C ASN A 273 -17.28 -1.81 -40.56
N SER A 274 -16.94 -2.79 -39.72
CA SER A 274 -17.50 -2.91 -38.37
C SER A 274 -16.50 -2.39 -37.34
N PHE A 275 -16.95 -1.45 -36.51
CA PHE A 275 -16.11 -0.85 -35.48
C PHE A 275 -16.47 -1.36 -34.10
N TYR A 276 -15.43 -1.63 -33.31
CA TYR A 276 -15.52 -2.09 -31.94
C TYR A 276 -14.59 -1.24 -31.07
N MET A 277 -14.87 -1.16 -29.78
CA MET A 277 -14.03 -0.45 -28.81
C MET A 277 -13.83 -1.27 -27.56
N LYS A 278 -12.57 -1.57 -27.22
CA LYS A 278 -12.21 -2.13 -25.92
C LYS A 278 -12.12 -1.00 -24.90
N ARG A 279 -12.89 -1.09 -23.83
CA ARG A 279 -13.21 0.00 -22.91
C ARG A 279 -12.31 -0.01 -21.67
N ASP A 280 -10.98 0.15 -21.84
CA ASP A 280 -10.06 0.26 -20.71
C ASP A 280 -10.26 1.56 -19.91
N ASP A 281 -10.95 2.54 -20.46
CA ASP A 281 -11.43 3.73 -19.74
C ASP A 281 -12.39 3.41 -18.58
N LEU A 282 -13.00 2.22 -18.56
CA LEU A 282 -13.92 1.74 -17.53
C LEU A 282 -13.22 0.98 -16.39
N LEU A 283 -11.90 0.86 -16.40
CA LEU A 283 -11.16 0.28 -15.27
C LEU A 283 -11.40 1.09 -13.99
N PRO A 284 -11.65 0.45 -12.83
CA PRO A 284 -12.27 1.10 -11.68
C PRO A 284 -11.31 1.92 -10.80
N PHE A 285 -10.11 2.26 -11.26
CA PHE A 285 -9.13 2.99 -10.47
C PHE A 285 -8.80 4.35 -11.09
N SER A 286 -8.85 5.42 -10.30
CA SER A 286 -8.42 6.78 -10.68
C SER A 286 -8.85 7.18 -12.10
N PHE A 287 -10.17 7.12 -12.39
CA PHE A 287 -10.78 7.43 -13.70
C PHE A 287 -10.32 6.52 -14.87
N GLY A 288 -9.89 5.32 -14.60
CA GLY A 288 -9.62 4.31 -15.60
C GLY A 288 -8.44 4.58 -16.54
N GLY A 289 -8.36 3.76 -17.56
CA GLY A 289 -7.36 3.85 -18.63
C GLY A 289 -6.24 2.80 -18.54
N ASN A 290 -5.50 2.67 -19.62
CA ASN A 290 -4.40 1.70 -19.77
C ASN A 290 -3.35 1.77 -18.66
N LYS A 291 -3.18 2.94 -18.04
CA LYS A 291 -2.19 3.15 -16.98
C LYS A 291 -2.57 2.49 -15.66
N VAL A 292 -3.84 2.13 -15.47
CA VAL A 292 -4.29 1.30 -14.33
C VAL A 292 -3.67 -0.10 -14.41
N ARG A 293 -3.64 -0.70 -15.60
CA ARG A 293 -2.98 -1.98 -15.83
C ARG A 293 -1.46 -1.89 -15.57
N PHE A 294 -0.84 -0.80 -15.98
CA PHE A 294 0.59 -0.54 -15.71
C PHE A 294 0.87 -0.43 -14.21
N ALA A 295 0.07 0.38 -13.50
CA ALA A 295 0.21 0.61 -12.07
C ALA A 295 0.12 -0.70 -11.29
N ARG A 296 -0.83 -1.59 -11.64
CA ARG A 296 -0.92 -2.92 -11.05
C ARG A 296 0.39 -3.71 -11.21
N LYS A 297 0.95 -3.74 -12.43
CA LYS A 297 2.19 -4.48 -12.70
C LYS A 297 3.41 -3.87 -12.03
N TYR A 298 3.45 -2.55 -11.87
CA TYR A 298 4.50 -1.91 -11.08
C TYR A 298 4.44 -2.35 -9.62
N VAL A 299 3.24 -2.39 -9.00
CA VAL A 299 3.09 -2.87 -7.61
C VAL A 299 3.48 -4.33 -7.49
N GLU A 300 3.05 -5.20 -8.43
CA GLU A 300 3.46 -6.61 -8.45
C GLU A 300 5.00 -6.75 -8.50
N ASN A 301 5.69 -5.93 -9.31
CA ASN A 301 7.15 -5.91 -9.37
C ASN A 301 7.78 -5.37 -8.08
N MET A 302 7.20 -4.31 -7.51
CA MET A 302 7.66 -3.75 -6.23
C MET A 302 7.52 -4.75 -5.08
N GLN A 303 6.40 -5.48 -5.02
CA GLN A 303 6.17 -6.53 -4.04
C GLN A 303 7.22 -7.65 -4.12
N ALA A 304 7.53 -8.10 -5.34
CA ALA A 304 8.50 -9.17 -5.57
C ALA A 304 9.90 -8.82 -5.06
N ASP A 305 10.28 -7.56 -5.18
CA ASP A 305 11.63 -7.06 -4.85
C ASP A 305 11.67 -6.24 -3.54
N GLY A 306 10.54 -6.09 -2.83
CA GLY A 306 10.47 -5.41 -1.53
C GLY A 306 10.66 -3.89 -1.58
N TYR A 307 10.28 -3.21 -2.67
CA TYR A 307 10.27 -1.75 -2.76
C TYR A 307 9.10 -1.16 -1.99
N ASP A 308 9.28 0.04 -1.39
CA ASP A 308 8.32 0.67 -0.49
C ASP A 308 8.09 2.18 -0.73
N SER A 309 8.71 2.72 -1.74
CA SER A 309 8.54 4.12 -2.18
C SER A 309 8.68 4.21 -3.69
N MET A 310 8.11 5.25 -4.30
CA MET A 310 8.06 5.36 -5.76
C MET A 310 8.61 6.69 -6.24
N VAL A 311 9.45 6.63 -7.28
CA VAL A 311 9.87 7.79 -8.07
C VAL A 311 9.21 7.70 -9.43
N ILE A 312 8.45 8.72 -9.81
CA ILE A 312 7.75 8.83 -11.09
C ILE A 312 8.30 9.99 -11.92
N TYR A 313 8.26 9.84 -13.23
CA TYR A 313 8.60 10.92 -14.16
C TYR A 313 7.52 11.11 -15.20
N GLY A 314 7.19 12.36 -15.47
CA GLY A 314 6.25 12.74 -16.52
C GLY A 314 5.90 14.23 -16.46
N ASN A 315 5.02 14.66 -17.35
CA ASN A 315 4.48 16.01 -17.33
C ASN A 315 3.12 16.08 -16.61
N TYR A 316 2.61 17.27 -16.39
CA TYR A 316 1.32 17.50 -15.73
C TYR A 316 0.07 17.00 -16.49
N HIS A 317 0.20 16.71 -17.79
CA HIS A 317 -0.86 16.09 -18.58
C HIS A 317 -0.89 14.56 -18.48
N SER A 318 0.09 13.97 -17.78
CA SER A 318 0.31 12.52 -17.75
C SER A 318 -0.78 11.80 -16.97
N ASN A 319 -1.54 10.95 -17.66
CA ASN A 319 -2.44 9.98 -17.02
C ASN A 319 -1.69 8.96 -16.16
N LEU A 320 -0.42 8.63 -16.49
CA LEU A 320 0.41 7.74 -15.69
C LEU A 320 0.76 8.37 -14.35
N CYS A 321 1.26 9.63 -14.34
CA CYS A 321 1.58 10.33 -13.10
C CYS A 321 0.36 10.47 -12.18
N ARG A 322 -0.82 10.79 -12.73
CA ARG A 322 -2.06 10.86 -11.96
C ARG A 322 -2.40 9.52 -11.29
N ILE A 323 -2.36 8.44 -12.05
CA ILE A 323 -2.72 7.11 -11.52
C ILE A 323 -1.70 6.65 -10.49
N LEU A 324 -0.40 6.83 -10.72
CA LEU A 324 0.63 6.44 -9.77
C LEU A 324 0.62 7.32 -8.50
N ALA A 325 0.35 8.62 -8.62
CA ALA A 325 0.14 9.49 -7.48
C ALA A 325 -1.06 9.03 -6.63
N SER A 326 -2.19 8.67 -7.28
CA SER A 326 -3.37 8.12 -6.59
C SER A 326 -3.04 6.81 -5.88
N LEU A 327 -2.27 5.93 -6.52
CA LEU A 327 -1.83 4.65 -5.96
C LEU A 327 -0.93 4.85 -4.73
N CYS A 328 0.07 5.70 -4.83
CA CYS A 328 0.96 5.99 -3.71
C CYS A 328 0.20 6.61 -2.53
N ASN A 329 -0.77 7.48 -2.81
CA ASN A 329 -1.62 8.07 -1.77
C ASN A 329 -2.48 7.02 -1.07
N GLU A 330 -3.10 6.08 -1.80
CA GLU A 330 -3.89 4.98 -1.22
C GLU A 330 -3.03 4.03 -0.39
N LEU A 331 -1.83 3.71 -0.85
CA LEU A 331 -0.86 2.88 -0.13
C LEU A 331 -0.13 3.61 1.00
N SER A 332 -0.40 4.89 1.22
CA SER A 332 0.37 5.76 2.14
C SER A 332 1.89 5.69 1.89
N MET A 333 2.27 5.51 0.64
CA MET A 333 3.64 5.29 0.18
C MET A 333 4.26 6.61 -0.29
N PRO A 334 5.51 6.92 0.11
CA PRO A 334 6.21 8.11 -0.40
C PRO A 334 6.30 8.10 -1.93
N CYS A 335 5.92 9.22 -2.53
CA CYS A 335 5.92 9.42 -3.97
C CYS A 335 6.67 10.69 -4.33
N TYR A 336 7.73 10.56 -5.12
CA TYR A 336 8.48 11.67 -5.68
C TYR A 336 8.20 11.78 -7.18
N MET A 337 7.71 12.93 -7.62
CA MET A 337 7.40 13.19 -9.02
C MET A 337 8.40 14.16 -9.64
N ILE A 338 9.18 13.66 -10.57
CA ILE A 338 10.11 14.47 -11.38
C ILE A 338 9.35 14.96 -12.61
N HIS A 339 9.37 16.26 -12.85
CA HIS A 339 8.72 16.84 -14.00
C HIS A 339 9.57 17.94 -14.66
N ASN A 340 9.45 18.01 -15.98
CA ASN A 340 10.20 18.94 -16.78
C ASN A 340 9.59 20.36 -16.70
N THR A 341 10.41 21.35 -16.29
CA THR A 341 10.00 22.76 -16.18
C THR A 341 9.77 23.45 -17.52
N GLU A 342 10.33 22.94 -18.61
CA GLU A 342 10.10 23.49 -19.94
C GLU A 342 8.67 23.29 -20.39
N ASP A 343 8.01 22.24 -19.89
CA ASP A 343 6.61 21.94 -20.18
C ASP A 343 5.63 22.81 -19.33
N ILE A 344 6.10 23.48 -18.27
CA ILE A 344 5.26 24.28 -17.36
C ILE A 344 4.99 25.68 -17.92
N LYS A 345 5.92 26.25 -18.69
CA LYS A 345 5.85 27.65 -19.12
C LYS A 345 4.67 27.99 -20.04
N GLU A 346 4.05 26.99 -20.64
CA GLU A 346 2.98 27.15 -21.63
C GLU A 346 1.69 26.38 -21.28
N SER A 347 1.65 25.56 -20.21
CA SER A 347 0.49 24.71 -19.94
C SER A 347 -0.47 25.32 -18.93
N LYS A 348 -1.68 25.62 -19.42
CA LYS A 348 -2.89 25.82 -18.60
C LYS A 348 -3.05 24.63 -17.64
N GLU A 349 -3.47 24.89 -16.40
CA GLU A 349 -3.89 23.81 -15.50
C GLU A 349 -4.91 22.89 -16.18
N ASN A 350 -4.73 21.59 -16.03
CA ASN A 350 -5.62 20.56 -16.58
C ASN A 350 -6.13 19.62 -15.49
N GLY A 351 -7.08 18.76 -15.83
CA GLY A 351 -7.70 17.83 -14.90
C GLY A 351 -6.70 16.95 -14.16
N ASN A 352 -5.68 16.44 -14.85
CA ASN A 352 -4.65 15.59 -14.22
C ASN A 352 -3.79 16.38 -13.21
N SER A 353 -3.32 17.58 -13.56
CA SER A 353 -2.52 18.41 -12.66
C SER A 353 -3.28 18.83 -11.41
N ARG A 354 -4.56 19.18 -11.56
CA ARG A 354 -5.45 19.53 -10.43
C ARG A 354 -5.62 18.37 -9.44
N ILE A 355 -5.66 17.15 -9.94
CA ILE A 355 -5.75 15.93 -9.13
C ILE A 355 -4.41 15.66 -8.42
N ILE A 356 -3.28 15.65 -9.15
CA ILE A 356 -1.95 15.37 -8.60
C ILE A 356 -1.60 16.32 -7.46
N ARG A 357 -1.85 17.62 -7.61
CA ARG A 357 -1.58 18.63 -6.57
C ARG A 357 -2.35 18.46 -5.26
N ARG A 358 -3.40 17.63 -5.25
CA ARG A 358 -4.16 17.28 -4.04
C ARG A 358 -3.71 15.99 -3.39
N MET A 359 -2.75 15.29 -4.01
CA MET A 359 -2.14 14.09 -3.46
C MET A 359 -0.89 14.44 -2.66
N ASN A 360 -0.46 13.53 -1.79
CA ASN A 360 0.79 13.68 -1.04
C ASN A 360 1.99 13.27 -1.91
N VAL A 361 2.34 14.12 -2.87
CA VAL A 361 3.43 13.91 -3.83
C VAL A 361 4.49 14.98 -3.65
N HIS A 362 5.74 14.56 -3.49
CA HIS A 362 6.88 15.48 -3.49
C HIS A 362 7.31 15.80 -4.93
N GLU A 363 7.06 17.03 -5.37
CA GLU A 363 7.37 17.46 -6.73
C GLU A 363 8.82 17.94 -6.86
N ILE A 364 9.54 17.42 -7.86
CA ILE A 364 10.91 17.81 -8.21
C ILE A 364 10.95 18.39 -9.64
N PRO A 365 10.87 19.72 -9.77
CA PRO A 365 11.00 20.37 -11.08
C PRO A 365 12.45 20.33 -11.57
N CYS A 366 12.67 20.03 -12.85
CA CYS A 366 13.99 20.03 -13.46
C CYS A 366 13.96 20.38 -14.95
N GLY A 367 15.10 20.75 -15.53
CA GLY A 367 15.27 20.87 -16.98
C GLY A 367 15.40 19.50 -17.66
N LYS A 368 15.11 19.42 -18.96
CA LYS A 368 15.24 18.15 -19.73
C LYS A 368 16.62 17.50 -19.62
N LYS A 369 17.67 18.31 -19.49
CA LYS A 369 19.06 17.83 -19.40
C LYS A 369 19.41 17.29 -18.02
N ASP A 370 18.63 17.66 -16.99
CA ASP A 370 18.90 17.39 -15.59
C ASP A 370 18.06 16.22 -15.03
N ILE A 371 17.28 15.56 -15.88
CA ILE A 371 16.36 14.48 -15.46
C ILE A 371 17.11 13.35 -14.75
N ALA A 372 18.22 12.86 -15.32
CA ALA A 372 18.99 11.78 -14.71
C ALA A 372 19.55 12.17 -13.32
N ASP A 373 20.00 13.42 -13.18
CA ASP A 373 20.47 13.94 -11.89
C ASP A 373 19.34 14.10 -10.86
N ALA A 374 18.15 14.50 -11.31
CA ALA A 374 16.97 14.60 -10.47
C ALA A 374 16.52 13.21 -9.98
N VAL A 375 16.53 12.19 -10.85
CA VAL A 375 16.24 10.80 -10.49
C VAL A 375 17.22 10.29 -9.43
N ARG A 376 18.53 10.45 -9.66
CA ARG A 376 19.56 10.02 -8.70
C ARG A 376 19.38 10.68 -7.33
N ARG A 377 19.12 12.00 -7.29
CA ARG A 377 18.89 12.73 -6.04
C ARG A 377 17.62 12.23 -5.32
N ALA A 378 16.52 12.04 -6.05
CA ALA A 378 15.28 11.52 -5.48
C ALA A 378 15.46 10.12 -4.89
N MET A 379 16.15 9.23 -5.61
CA MET A 379 16.44 7.87 -5.14
C MET A 379 17.35 7.90 -3.91
N ALA A 380 18.42 8.72 -3.91
CA ALA A 380 19.33 8.85 -2.78
C ALA A 380 18.62 9.41 -1.53
N GLU A 381 17.84 10.49 -1.67
CA GLU A 381 17.08 11.09 -0.57
C GLU A 381 16.09 10.10 0.07
N LEU A 382 15.38 9.32 -0.73
CA LEU A 382 14.50 8.28 -0.21
C LEU A 382 15.29 7.18 0.52
N THR A 383 16.44 6.79 -0.02
CA THR A 383 17.31 5.78 0.61
C THR A 383 17.88 6.29 1.94
N GLU A 384 18.32 7.55 2.03
CA GLU A 384 18.78 8.18 3.27
C GLU A 384 17.68 8.26 4.34
N LYS A 385 16.42 8.36 3.91
CA LYS A 385 15.24 8.29 4.78
C LYS A 385 14.83 6.85 5.14
N GLY A 386 15.64 5.85 4.79
CA GLY A 386 15.41 4.44 5.09
C GLY A 386 14.40 3.75 4.17
N PHE A 387 14.05 4.34 3.03
CA PHE A 387 13.16 3.75 2.04
C PHE A 387 13.94 2.96 0.99
N ARG A 388 13.25 2.00 0.35
CA ARG A 388 13.74 1.29 -0.83
C ARG A 388 12.98 1.79 -2.07
N PRO A 389 13.52 2.80 -2.77
CA PRO A 389 12.77 3.48 -3.82
C PRO A 389 12.75 2.69 -5.13
N TYR A 390 11.57 2.68 -5.77
CA TYR A 390 11.33 2.14 -7.09
C TYR A 390 11.17 3.26 -8.11
N TYR A 391 12.07 3.34 -9.11
CA TYR A 391 11.88 4.23 -10.24
C TYR A 391 11.15 3.51 -11.37
N ILE A 392 10.02 4.06 -11.82
CA ILE A 392 9.11 3.40 -12.78
C ILE A 392 9.74 3.06 -14.14
N TYR A 393 10.85 3.70 -14.49
CA TYR A 393 11.60 3.41 -15.73
C TYR A 393 12.92 2.65 -15.48
N GLY A 394 13.17 2.18 -14.25
CA GLY A 394 14.36 1.38 -13.91
C GLY A 394 15.55 2.23 -13.45
N ASN A 395 16.52 2.50 -14.31
CA ASN A 395 17.68 3.32 -13.97
C ASN A 395 17.45 4.81 -14.32
N GLU A 396 18.40 5.69 -13.95
CA GLU A 396 18.32 7.14 -14.20
C GLU A 396 18.27 7.53 -15.68
N PHE A 397 18.62 6.61 -16.57
CA PHE A 397 18.53 6.79 -18.03
C PHE A 397 17.20 6.30 -18.61
N GLY A 398 16.31 5.79 -17.76
CA GLY A 398 14.97 5.31 -18.13
C GLY A 398 14.97 3.94 -18.78
N GLN A 399 15.81 3.01 -18.29
CA GLN A 399 15.96 1.64 -18.81
C GLN A 399 15.83 0.61 -17.69
N GLY A 400 15.19 -0.53 -17.98
CA GLY A 400 15.12 -1.72 -17.12
C GLY A 400 13.72 -2.06 -16.62
N ASN A 401 12.76 -1.13 -16.67
CA ASN A 401 11.36 -1.35 -16.26
C ASN A 401 10.35 -1.13 -17.41
N GLU A 402 10.76 -1.42 -18.64
CA GLU A 402 9.87 -1.38 -19.81
C GLU A 402 8.88 -2.55 -19.83
N TRP A 403 9.25 -3.67 -19.21
CA TRP A 403 8.52 -4.93 -19.25
C TRP A 403 7.19 -4.93 -18.47
N PRO A 404 7.00 -4.28 -17.28
CA PRO A 404 5.76 -4.38 -16.55
C PRO A 404 4.55 -3.82 -17.33
N PRO A 405 4.65 -2.63 -17.98
CA PRO A 405 3.60 -2.15 -18.88
C PRO A 405 3.32 -3.07 -20.08
N MET A 406 4.36 -3.72 -20.61
CA MET A 406 4.20 -4.66 -21.72
C MET A 406 3.48 -5.93 -21.27
N LYS A 407 3.85 -6.48 -20.11
CA LYS A 407 3.20 -7.65 -19.52
C LYS A 407 1.71 -7.40 -19.29
N ALA A 408 1.35 -6.21 -18.82
CA ALA A 408 -0.04 -5.81 -18.65
C ALA A 408 -0.85 -5.88 -19.96
N TYR A 409 -0.22 -5.58 -21.09
CA TYR A 409 -0.90 -5.60 -22.39
C TYR A 409 -0.71 -6.90 -23.18
N GLU A 410 0.26 -7.72 -22.87
CA GLU A 410 0.24 -9.13 -23.26
C GLU A 410 -0.99 -9.83 -22.68
N GLU A 411 -1.26 -9.62 -21.36
CA GLU A 411 -2.45 -10.16 -20.68
C GLU A 411 -3.76 -9.57 -21.24
N ALA A 412 -3.82 -8.25 -21.51
CA ALA A 412 -4.98 -7.63 -22.12
C ALA A 412 -5.29 -8.16 -23.54
N TYR A 413 -4.28 -8.64 -24.25
CA TYR A 413 -4.47 -9.29 -25.54
C TYR A 413 -5.21 -10.62 -25.40
N GLU A 414 -4.97 -11.39 -24.33
CA GLU A 414 -5.72 -12.62 -24.03
C GLU A 414 -7.22 -12.32 -23.80
N GLU A 415 -7.55 -11.17 -23.17
CA GLU A 415 -8.95 -10.73 -23.05
C GLU A 415 -9.60 -10.49 -24.43
N ILE A 416 -8.85 -9.92 -25.37
CA ILE A 416 -9.33 -9.69 -26.75
C ILE A 416 -9.57 -11.03 -27.45
N LEU A 417 -8.67 -11.98 -27.32
CA LEU A 417 -8.84 -13.33 -27.91
C LEU A 417 -10.03 -14.07 -27.29
N SER A 418 -10.24 -13.95 -25.98
CA SER A 418 -11.40 -14.48 -25.29
C SER A 418 -12.70 -13.88 -25.85
N TRP A 419 -12.72 -12.56 -26.06
CA TRP A 419 -13.86 -11.89 -26.67
C TRP A 419 -14.10 -12.33 -28.11
N GLU A 420 -13.05 -12.46 -28.96
CA GLU A 420 -13.18 -12.98 -30.34
C GLU A 420 -13.82 -14.35 -30.34
N LYS A 421 -13.36 -15.25 -29.48
CA LYS A 421 -13.90 -16.61 -29.34
C LYS A 421 -15.37 -16.58 -28.91
N ASN A 422 -15.76 -15.75 -27.97
CA ASN A 422 -17.09 -15.69 -27.41
C ASN A 422 -18.10 -15.01 -28.36
N SER A 423 -17.64 -13.98 -29.08
CA SER A 423 -18.50 -13.22 -30.02
C SER A 423 -18.59 -13.83 -31.42
N GLY A 424 -17.66 -14.71 -31.79
CA GLY A 424 -17.49 -15.22 -33.15
C GLY A 424 -16.94 -14.18 -34.15
N VAL A 425 -16.50 -13.02 -33.67
CA VAL A 425 -15.92 -11.94 -34.51
C VAL A 425 -14.40 -12.08 -34.50
N LYS A 426 -13.78 -12.21 -35.66
CA LYS A 426 -12.33 -12.13 -35.82
C LYS A 426 -11.93 -10.70 -36.18
N LEU A 427 -10.97 -10.11 -35.43
CA LEU A 427 -10.47 -8.78 -35.69
C LEU A 427 -9.39 -8.77 -36.77
N ASP A 428 -9.46 -7.79 -37.65
CA ASP A 428 -8.43 -7.53 -38.67
C ASP A 428 -7.41 -6.50 -38.18
N TYR A 429 -7.85 -5.51 -37.38
CA TYR A 429 -7.04 -4.41 -36.87
C TYR A 429 -7.39 -4.09 -35.43
N ILE A 430 -6.34 -3.73 -34.67
CA ILE A 430 -6.45 -3.06 -33.37
C ILE A 430 -5.72 -1.73 -33.47
N PHE A 431 -6.44 -0.61 -33.36
CA PHE A 431 -5.87 0.73 -33.34
C PHE A 431 -5.78 1.26 -31.91
N LEU A 432 -4.74 2.06 -31.63
CA LEU A 432 -4.55 2.69 -30.33
C LEU A 432 -3.74 3.99 -30.43
N ALA A 433 -3.91 4.85 -29.41
CA ALA A 433 -3.00 5.96 -29.19
C ALA A 433 -1.63 5.45 -28.71
N SER A 434 -0.57 5.79 -29.40
CA SER A 434 0.79 5.33 -29.07
C SER A 434 1.72 6.52 -28.85
N SER A 435 2.26 6.64 -27.61
CA SER A 435 3.18 7.69 -27.17
C SER A 435 4.49 7.10 -26.65
N THR A 436 4.47 6.45 -25.46
CA THR A 436 5.63 5.73 -24.91
C THR A 436 5.88 4.39 -25.60
N ASN A 437 4.91 3.91 -26.36
CA ASN A 437 4.87 2.67 -27.15
C ASN A 437 4.70 1.37 -26.30
N ALA A 438 4.76 1.40 -24.97
CA ALA A 438 4.68 0.20 -24.14
C ALA A 438 3.36 -0.57 -24.32
N THR A 439 2.21 0.12 -24.44
CA THR A 439 0.90 -0.52 -24.72
C THR A 439 0.92 -1.30 -26.03
N GLN A 440 1.42 -0.66 -27.09
CA GLN A 440 1.53 -1.29 -28.41
C GLN A 440 2.49 -2.46 -28.39
N SER A 441 3.66 -2.32 -27.75
CA SER A 441 4.65 -3.39 -27.62
C SER A 441 4.07 -4.59 -26.88
N GLY A 442 3.29 -4.35 -25.81
CA GLY A 442 2.62 -5.42 -25.05
C GLY A 442 1.54 -6.16 -25.86
N LEU A 443 0.71 -5.43 -26.62
CA LEU A 443 -0.25 -6.06 -27.54
C LEU A 443 0.46 -6.87 -28.64
N MET A 444 1.59 -6.38 -29.17
CA MET A 444 2.39 -7.13 -30.15
C MET A 444 3.01 -8.39 -29.53
N ALA A 445 3.48 -8.32 -28.28
CA ALA A 445 3.96 -9.50 -27.57
C ALA A 445 2.84 -10.54 -27.40
N GLY A 446 1.64 -10.12 -27.01
CA GLY A 446 0.45 -10.99 -26.93
C GLY A 446 0.05 -11.58 -28.29
N LYS A 447 0.08 -10.78 -29.35
CA LYS A 447 -0.14 -11.24 -30.73
C LYS A 447 0.85 -12.33 -31.13
N ILE A 448 2.15 -12.08 -30.95
CA ILE A 448 3.23 -13.02 -31.32
C ILE A 448 3.10 -14.32 -30.54
N LYS A 449 2.93 -14.24 -29.22
CA LYS A 449 2.75 -15.39 -28.34
C LYS A 449 1.61 -16.32 -28.77
N ASN A 450 0.55 -15.75 -29.27
CA ASN A 450 -0.67 -16.48 -29.66
C ASN A 450 -0.75 -16.78 -31.16
N GLY A 451 0.23 -16.42 -31.97
CA GLY A 451 0.24 -16.64 -33.41
C GLY A 451 -0.95 -15.98 -34.15
N SER A 452 -1.39 -14.82 -33.69
CA SER A 452 -2.54 -14.11 -34.27
C SER A 452 -2.12 -13.28 -35.51
N ASP A 453 -3.02 -13.21 -36.50
CA ASP A 453 -2.82 -12.42 -37.74
C ASP A 453 -3.31 -10.96 -37.63
N CYS A 454 -3.88 -10.55 -36.49
CA CYS A 454 -4.43 -9.22 -36.28
C CYS A 454 -3.36 -8.12 -36.39
N ASN A 455 -3.63 -7.04 -37.11
CA ASN A 455 -2.72 -5.91 -37.26
C ASN A 455 -2.81 -4.96 -36.05
N ILE A 456 -1.70 -4.73 -35.35
CA ILE A 456 -1.64 -3.78 -34.23
C ILE A 456 -1.13 -2.43 -34.75
N ALA A 457 -2.02 -1.43 -34.84
CA ALA A 457 -1.78 -0.16 -35.49
C ALA A 457 -1.65 1.00 -34.47
N GLY A 458 -0.45 1.48 -34.22
CA GLY A 458 -0.18 2.63 -33.36
C GLY A 458 -0.30 3.96 -34.10
N ILE A 459 -1.24 4.81 -33.65
CA ILE A 459 -1.32 6.20 -34.10
C ILE A 459 -0.51 7.06 -33.13
N SER A 460 0.51 7.70 -33.62
CA SER A 460 1.38 8.57 -32.80
C SER A 460 0.65 9.81 -32.31
N VAL A 461 0.92 10.18 -31.06
CA VAL A 461 0.48 11.46 -30.49
C VAL A 461 1.65 12.37 -30.13
N SER A 462 2.90 11.89 -30.29
CA SER A 462 4.08 12.66 -29.87
C SER A 462 5.39 12.34 -30.57
N ARG A 463 5.62 11.09 -31.00
CA ARG A 463 6.89 10.64 -31.58
C ARG A 463 6.83 10.57 -33.12
N ASN A 464 7.95 10.84 -33.77
CA ASN A 464 8.06 10.54 -35.20
C ASN A 464 8.07 9.03 -35.45
N GLU A 465 7.67 8.62 -36.66
CA GLU A 465 7.50 7.22 -37.05
C GLU A 465 8.79 6.41 -36.87
N LYS A 466 9.93 6.92 -37.27
CA LYS A 466 11.22 6.23 -37.15
C LYS A 466 11.54 5.88 -35.69
N ARG A 467 11.43 6.88 -34.82
CA ARG A 467 11.73 6.68 -33.39
C ARG A 467 10.69 5.78 -32.70
N GLY A 468 9.41 5.89 -33.10
CA GLY A 468 8.36 5.03 -32.58
C GLY A 468 8.60 3.55 -32.89
N LYS A 469 8.91 3.24 -34.14
CA LYS A 469 9.24 1.88 -34.60
C LYS A 469 10.48 1.31 -33.91
N GLU A 470 11.52 2.13 -33.74
CA GLU A 470 12.75 1.74 -33.03
C GLU A 470 12.47 1.39 -31.56
N VAL A 471 11.67 2.19 -30.85
CA VAL A 471 11.29 1.91 -29.46
C VAL A 471 10.48 0.63 -29.35
N ILE A 472 9.49 0.41 -30.22
CA ILE A 472 8.71 -0.84 -30.21
C ILE A 472 9.62 -2.04 -30.46
N ARG A 473 10.54 -1.93 -31.42
CA ARG A 473 11.51 -2.99 -31.71
C ARG A 473 12.36 -3.34 -30.49
N ASN A 474 12.96 -2.34 -29.85
CA ASN A 474 13.81 -2.56 -28.68
C ASN A 474 13.03 -3.14 -27.50
N ASN A 475 11.85 -2.61 -27.23
CA ASN A 475 10.96 -3.14 -26.18
C ASN A 475 10.66 -4.63 -26.40
N LEU A 476 10.37 -5.05 -27.64
CA LEU A 476 10.06 -6.46 -27.94
C LEU A 476 11.30 -7.36 -27.83
N LEU A 477 12.49 -6.88 -28.20
CA LEU A 477 13.73 -7.63 -28.02
C LEU A 477 14.04 -7.87 -26.54
N GLU A 478 13.99 -6.83 -25.71
CA GLU A 478 14.22 -6.92 -24.25
C GLU A 478 13.18 -7.81 -23.58
N TYR A 479 11.90 -7.68 -24.00
CA TYR A 479 10.80 -8.49 -23.48
C TYR A 479 10.99 -9.98 -23.85
N ALA A 480 11.35 -10.26 -25.09
CA ALA A 480 11.61 -11.61 -25.59
C ALA A 480 12.78 -12.29 -24.86
N GLU A 481 13.86 -11.55 -24.61
CA GLU A 481 14.99 -12.04 -23.83
C GLU A 481 14.57 -12.34 -22.39
N ARG A 482 13.87 -11.42 -21.71
CA ARG A 482 13.45 -11.57 -20.32
C ARG A 482 12.50 -12.74 -20.10
N PHE A 483 11.56 -12.98 -21.00
CA PHE A 483 10.52 -14.01 -20.87
C PHE A 483 10.76 -15.25 -21.75
N SER A 484 11.94 -15.36 -22.37
CA SER A 484 12.29 -16.45 -23.28
C SER A 484 11.24 -16.66 -24.38
N MET A 485 10.71 -15.54 -24.92
CA MET A 485 9.72 -15.55 -26.00
C MET A 485 10.42 -15.63 -27.35
N GLU A 486 10.01 -16.56 -28.21
CA GLU A 486 10.51 -16.64 -29.59
C GLU A 486 9.88 -15.57 -30.47
N LEU A 487 10.72 -14.81 -31.19
CA LEU A 487 10.28 -13.84 -32.18
C LEU A 487 10.31 -14.48 -33.58
N PRO A 488 9.20 -14.53 -34.32
CA PRO A 488 9.16 -15.15 -35.64
C PRO A 488 10.00 -14.39 -36.66
N GLU A 489 10.52 -15.06 -37.68
CA GLU A 489 11.30 -14.41 -38.74
C GLU A 489 10.49 -13.27 -39.41
N GLY A 490 11.09 -12.09 -39.51
CA GLY A 490 10.48 -10.93 -40.18
C GLY A 490 9.43 -10.17 -39.33
N TRP A 491 9.24 -10.48 -38.05
CA TRP A 491 8.29 -9.81 -37.15
C TRP A 491 8.44 -8.27 -37.14
N GLU A 492 9.62 -7.75 -37.37
CA GLU A 492 9.88 -6.29 -37.41
C GLU A 492 9.08 -5.58 -38.51
N LYS A 493 8.77 -6.29 -39.61
CA LYS A 493 7.95 -5.75 -40.71
C LYS A 493 6.49 -5.54 -40.33
N GLU A 494 6.05 -6.18 -39.25
CA GLU A 494 4.69 -6.07 -38.71
C GLU A 494 4.54 -4.88 -37.75
N ILE A 495 5.63 -4.17 -37.43
CA ILE A 495 5.56 -2.95 -36.60
C ILE A 495 4.88 -1.84 -37.40
N PHE A 496 3.60 -1.65 -37.12
CA PHE A 496 2.83 -0.55 -37.69
C PHE A 496 2.76 0.62 -36.71
N PHE A 497 3.39 1.73 -37.05
CA PHE A 497 3.36 2.98 -36.29
C PHE A 497 3.43 4.15 -37.27
N THR A 498 2.52 5.12 -37.14
CA THR A 498 2.47 6.29 -38.02
C THR A 498 2.35 7.59 -37.24
N ASP A 499 3.02 8.63 -37.69
CA ASP A 499 2.99 10.00 -37.16
C ASP A 499 2.18 10.97 -38.05
N GLY A 500 1.55 10.46 -39.12
CA GLY A 500 0.83 11.25 -40.12
C GLY A 500 -0.41 12.01 -39.56
N TYR A 501 -0.88 11.68 -38.35
CA TYR A 501 -2.09 12.20 -37.76
C TYR A 501 -1.86 12.89 -36.39
N MET A 502 -0.67 13.40 -36.13
CA MET A 502 -0.30 14.02 -34.84
C MET A 502 -0.97 15.38 -34.59
N GLU A 503 -1.54 16.02 -35.61
CA GLU A 503 -2.33 17.25 -35.48
C GLU A 503 -1.63 18.35 -34.65
N GLY A 504 -0.39 18.71 -35.01
CA GLY A 504 0.41 19.73 -34.32
C GLY A 504 1.26 19.23 -33.16
N GLY A 505 1.20 17.94 -32.81
CA GLY A 505 2.04 17.32 -31.75
C GLY A 505 1.35 17.14 -30.41
N TYR A 506 2.15 16.86 -29.40
CA TYR A 506 1.65 16.53 -28.06
C TYR A 506 0.91 17.71 -27.39
N GLY A 507 -0.32 17.48 -26.91
CA GLY A 507 -1.16 18.50 -26.27
C GLY A 507 -1.80 19.50 -27.23
N ALA A 508 -1.39 19.56 -28.51
CA ALA A 508 -2.07 20.35 -29.52
C ALA A 508 -3.37 19.66 -29.97
N TRP A 509 -4.32 20.41 -30.47
CA TRP A 509 -5.57 19.89 -31.03
C TRP A 509 -5.95 20.66 -32.32
N SER A 510 -6.85 20.05 -33.08
CA SER A 510 -7.40 20.64 -34.29
C SER A 510 -8.90 20.48 -34.34
N GLU A 511 -9.59 21.32 -35.13
CA GLU A 511 -11.06 21.21 -35.28
C GLU A 511 -11.51 19.82 -35.81
N PRO A 512 -10.82 19.17 -36.77
CA PRO A 512 -11.21 17.82 -37.20
C PRO A 512 -11.16 16.78 -36.08
N VAL A 513 -10.22 16.89 -35.14
CA VAL A 513 -10.15 16.04 -33.93
C VAL A 513 -11.33 16.33 -33.02
N ALA A 514 -11.65 17.62 -32.78
CA ALA A 514 -12.78 18.05 -31.95
C ALA A 514 -14.11 17.54 -32.53
N GLU A 515 -14.32 17.67 -33.85
CA GLU A 515 -15.50 17.13 -34.55
C GLU A 515 -15.61 15.61 -34.38
N THR A 516 -14.49 14.91 -34.46
CA THR A 516 -14.44 13.46 -34.26
C THR A 516 -14.84 13.10 -32.82
N ILE A 517 -14.34 13.81 -31.82
CA ILE A 517 -14.70 13.62 -30.41
C ILE A 517 -16.20 13.83 -30.21
N ARG A 518 -16.76 14.96 -30.70
CA ARG A 518 -18.22 15.25 -30.61
C ARG A 518 -19.04 14.13 -31.25
N LYS A 519 -18.68 13.72 -32.46
CA LYS A 519 -19.39 12.66 -33.17
C LYS A 519 -19.41 11.34 -32.40
N VAL A 520 -18.30 10.95 -31.77
CA VAL A 520 -18.20 9.70 -31.00
C VAL A 520 -19.09 9.77 -29.75
N TYR A 521 -19.06 10.85 -28.96
CA TYR A 521 -19.91 10.89 -27.78
C TYR A 521 -21.40 11.09 -28.13
N GLU A 522 -21.74 11.81 -29.17
CA GLU A 522 -23.13 11.97 -29.61
C GLU A 522 -23.70 10.66 -30.18
N THR A 523 -22.88 9.88 -30.88
CA THR A 523 -23.32 8.64 -31.50
C THR A 523 -23.31 7.45 -30.55
N ASP A 524 -22.23 7.29 -29.76
CA ASP A 524 -21.94 6.08 -28.99
C ASP A 524 -21.89 6.31 -27.47
N GLY A 525 -21.96 7.55 -27.01
CA GLY A 525 -21.87 7.88 -25.58
C GLY A 525 -20.47 7.61 -24.99
N VAL A 526 -19.42 7.71 -25.81
CA VAL A 526 -18.04 7.44 -25.40
C VAL A 526 -17.23 8.71 -25.43
N TYR A 527 -16.48 8.98 -24.36
CA TYR A 527 -15.77 10.23 -24.14
C TYR A 527 -14.27 10.09 -24.45
N LEU A 528 -13.81 10.70 -25.53
CA LEU A 528 -12.41 10.71 -25.97
C LEU A 528 -11.74 12.03 -25.56
N ASP A 529 -10.46 12.00 -25.14
CA ASP A 529 -9.67 13.18 -24.84
C ASP A 529 -8.94 13.74 -26.07
N MET A 530 -8.62 15.02 -26.05
CA MET A 530 -7.95 15.69 -27.18
C MET A 530 -6.47 15.31 -27.35
N THR A 531 -5.79 14.89 -26.26
CA THR A 531 -4.34 14.63 -26.29
C THR A 531 -4.01 13.28 -26.88
N TYR A 532 -4.78 12.24 -26.55
CA TYR A 532 -4.50 10.85 -26.89
C TYR A 532 -5.58 10.20 -27.74
N THR A 533 -6.72 9.90 -27.11
CA THR A 533 -7.72 9.00 -27.71
C THR A 533 -8.50 9.64 -28.87
N GLY A 534 -8.79 10.91 -28.80
CA GLY A 534 -9.46 11.64 -29.89
C GLY A 534 -8.59 11.72 -31.15
N LYS A 535 -7.29 12.09 -30.98
CA LYS A 535 -6.35 12.09 -32.12
C LYS A 535 -6.20 10.71 -32.74
N ALA A 536 -6.03 9.69 -31.90
CA ALA A 536 -5.82 8.34 -32.40
C ALA A 536 -7.08 7.78 -33.10
N PHE A 537 -8.27 8.10 -32.60
CA PHE A 537 -9.51 7.69 -33.24
C PHE A 537 -9.71 8.43 -34.57
N HIS A 538 -9.48 9.74 -34.59
CA HIS A 538 -9.48 10.53 -35.82
C HIS A 538 -8.49 9.94 -36.84
N GLY A 539 -7.22 9.73 -36.43
CA GLY A 539 -6.18 9.15 -37.29
C GLY A 539 -6.51 7.74 -37.78
N MET A 540 -7.18 6.92 -36.98
CA MET A 540 -7.72 5.62 -37.41
C MET A 540 -8.72 5.79 -38.56
N MET A 541 -9.69 6.70 -38.42
CA MET A 541 -10.73 6.91 -39.45
C MET A 541 -10.13 7.45 -40.74
N GLU A 542 -9.19 8.41 -40.65
CA GLU A 542 -8.48 8.95 -41.81
C GLU A 542 -7.62 7.88 -42.49
N TYR A 543 -6.85 7.10 -41.72
CA TYR A 543 -6.04 6.02 -42.26
C TYR A 543 -6.89 4.98 -43.02
N ILE A 544 -8.02 4.56 -42.46
CA ILE A 544 -8.95 3.62 -43.10
C ILE A 544 -9.46 4.19 -44.43
N ARG A 545 -9.83 5.46 -44.45
CA ARG A 545 -10.27 6.18 -45.63
C ARG A 545 -9.19 6.26 -46.71
N GLU A 546 -7.98 6.71 -46.35
CA GLU A 546 -6.86 6.89 -47.28
C GLU A 546 -6.37 5.57 -47.87
N LYS A 547 -6.37 4.49 -47.08
CA LYS A 547 -5.95 3.15 -47.53
C LYS A 547 -7.09 2.35 -48.16
N ASN A 548 -8.30 2.93 -48.26
CA ASN A 548 -9.47 2.29 -48.80
C ASN A 548 -9.74 0.90 -48.18
N ILE A 549 -9.62 0.80 -46.85
CA ILE A 549 -9.86 -0.43 -46.09
C ILE A 549 -11.35 -0.69 -46.01
N ARG A 550 -11.80 -1.90 -46.42
CA ARG A 550 -13.20 -2.27 -46.50
C ARG A 550 -13.46 -3.69 -46.01
N GLY A 551 -14.68 -3.94 -45.48
CA GLY A 551 -15.14 -5.27 -45.08
C GLY A 551 -14.37 -5.81 -43.88
N LYS A 552 -13.82 -4.94 -43.00
CA LYS A 552 -12.96 -5.30 -41.90
C LYS A 552 -13.64 -5.13 -40.52
N ASN A 553 -13.24 -5.95 -39.57
CA ASN A 553 -13.56 -5.80 -38.17
C ASN A 553 -12.40 -5.05 -37.48
N ILE A 554 -12.67 -3.87 -36.98
CA ILE A 554 -11.67 -2.91 -36.50
C ILE A 554 -11.98 -2.59 -35.04
N LEU A 555 -11.02 -2.89 -34.15
CA LEU A 555 -11.09 -2.54 -32.74
C LEU A 555 -10.28 -1.27 -32.48
N PHE A 556 -10.84 -0.33 -31.74
CA PHE A 556 -10.11 0.75 -31.13
C PHE A 556 -9.90 0.47 -29.64
N LEU A 557 -8.66 0.51 -29.16
CA LEU A 557 -8.37 0.43 -27.74
C LEU A 557 -8.51 1.81 -27.10
N HIS A 558 -9.56 1.98 -26.29
CA HIS A 558 -9.78 3.21 -25.54
C HIS A 558 -8.88 3.25 -24.29
N THR A 559 -7.76 3.97 -24.40
CA THR A 559 -6.72 4.01 -23.37
C THR A 559 -6.99 4.96 -22.20
N GLY A 560 -8.21 5.50 -22.06
CA GLY A 560 -8.61 6.42 -21.00
C GLY A 560 -8.46 7.90 -21.37
N GLY A 561 -8.23 8.76 -20.40
CA GLY A 561 -8.08 10.21 -20.60
C GLY A 561 -9.27 11.06 -20.13
N LEU A 562 -10.22 10.48 -19.38
CA LEU A 562 -11.43 11.17 -18.95
C LEU A 562 -11.19 12.55 -18.27
N PRO A 563 -10.20 12.75 -17.38
CA PRO A 563 -9.94 14.07 -16.82
C PRO A 563 -9.59 15.14 -17.88
N LEU A 564 -8.94 14.74 -18.98
CA LEU A 564 -8.58 15.64 -20.09
C LEU A 564 -9.79 15.90 -21.04
N PHE A 565 -10.80 15.05 -21.03
CA PHE A 565 -12.05 15.32 -21.74
C PHE A 565 -12.81 16.51 -21.10
N PHE A 566 -12.79 16.66 -19.79
CA PHE A 566 -13.40 17.81 -19.15
C PHE A 566 -12.69 19.13 -19.50
N ASP A 567 -11.36 19.10 -19.69
CA ASP A 567 -10.61 20.26 -20.18
C ASP A 567 -11.07 20.66 -21.60
N PHE A 568 -11.36 19.67 -22.48
CA PHE A 568 -11.94 19.91 -23.79
C PHE A 568 -13.29 20.63 -23.71
N LEU A 569 -14.18 20.21 -22.83
CA LEU A 569 -15.48 20.85 -22.65
C LEU A 569 -15.37 22.28 -22.11
N GLU A 570 -14.34 22.61 -21.32
CA GLU A 570 -14.05 23.96 -20.87
C GLU A 570 -13.55 24.84 -22.04
N ASP A 571 -12.68 24.31 -22.89
CA ASP A 571 -12.13 25.01 -24.05
C ASP A 571 -13.17 25.26 -25.17
N GLU A 572 -14.18 24.39 -25.33
CA GLU A 572 -15.30 24.61 -26.27
C GLU A 572 -16.22 25.76 -25.84
N ARG A 573 -16.20 26.17 -24.57
CA ARG A 573 -17.00 27.27 -24.04
C ARG A 573 -16.28 28.62 -24.06
N ALA A 574 -14.99 28.64 -24.33
CA ALA A 574 -14.14 29.82 -24.39
C ALA A 574 -14.01 30.33 -25.83
#